data_0c0dd3fb5ca8d615836b4c2e6af6542b
#
_entry.id   0c0dd3fb5ca8d615836b4c2e6af6542b
#
_cell.length_a   1.000
_cell.length_b   1.000
_cell.length_c   1.000
_cell.angle_alpha   90.00
_cell.angle_beta   90.00
_cell.angle_gamma   90.00
#
_symmetry.space_group_name_H-M   'P 1'
#
loop_
_entity.id
_entity.type
_entity.pdbx_description
1 polymer ?
#
loop_
_entity_poly.entity_id
_entity_poly.type
_entity_poly.pdbx_seq_one_letter_code
_entity_poly.pdbx_strand_id
1 'polypeptide(L)'
;MSNHQPVQPRRGEIWFVRMPSDPSGKSARPVVVVSLDARNQHPRAGTVLVVPLSTTLSGLDTHIRLEPGETGLVETSEAQAENITTVRKESLVPSRSRLRAIGAARLRQIARRVVLAMGVLPGELSGVG
;
A
#
# COMPACT_ATOMS: atom_id res chain seq x y z
N MET A 1 -8.65 -31.51 -1.82
CA MET A 1 -7.39 -30.91 -2.20
C MET A 1 -7.54 -29.40 -2.35
N SER A 2 -6.78 -28.70 -1.62
CA SER A 2 -6.90 -27.24 -1.65
C SER A 2 -6.09 -26.68 -2.81
N ASN A 3 -6.72 -25.85 -3.59
CA ASN A 3 -6.06 -25.11 -4.65
C ASN A 3 -5.58 -23.77 -4.12
N HIS A 4 -4.70 -23.84 -3.12
CA HIS A 4 -4.15 -22.62 -2.58
C HIS A 4 -3.19 -22.02 -3.60
N GLN A 5 -3.70 -21.10 -4.37
CA GLN A 5 -2.82 -20.31 -5.19
C GLN A 5 -2.15 -19.27 -4.31
N PRO A 6 -0.84 -19.04 -4.49
CA PRO A 6 -0.18 -17.96 -3.76
C PRO A 6 -0.89 -16.64 -4.00
N VAL A 7 -0.98 -15.82 -2.98
CA VAL A 7 -1.51 -14.48 -3.11
C VAL A 7 -0.61 -13.71 -4.08
N GLN A 8 -1.21 -13.14 -5.11
CA GLN A 8 -0.49 -12.39 -6.14
C GLN A 8 -1.01 -10.97 -6.21
N PRO A 9 -0.61 -10.12 -5.24
CA PRO A 9 -1.06 -8.74 -5.24
C PRO A 9 -0.44 -7.97 -6.41
N ARG A 10 -1.16 -6.95 -6.86
CA ARG A 10 -0.70 -6.08 -7.93
C ARG A 10 -0.46 -4.68 -7.40
N ARG A 11 0.48 -4.00 -8.01
CA ARG A 11 0.81 -2.62 -7.66
C ARG A 11 -0.43 -1.74 -7.79
N GLY A 12 -0.68 -0.96 -6.75
CA GLY A 12 -1.84 -0.07 -6.67
C GLY A 12 -3.05 -0.67 -5.98
N GLU A 13 -3.08 -1.97 -5.79
CA GLU A 13 -4.23 -2.61 -5.13
C GLU A 13 -4.29 -2.27 -3.65
N ILE A 14 -5.51 -2.16 -3.16
CA ILE A 14 -5.78 -1.98 -1.74
C ILE A 14 -6.03 -3.35 -1.12
N TRP A 15 -5.28 -3.66 -0.08
CA TRP A 15 -5.40 -4.90 0.66
C TRP A 15 -5.54 -4.61 2.14
N PHE A 16 -6.15 -5.52 2.87
CA PHE A 16 -6.09 -5.49 4.33
C PHE A 16 -4.96 -6.40 4.80
N VAL A 17 -4.24 -5.97 5.82
CA VAL A 17 -3.13 -6.73 6.40
C VAL A 17 -3.50 -7.11 7.83
N ARG A 18 -3.30 -8.39 8.17
CA ARG A 18 -3.42 -8.85 9.55
C ARG A 18 -2.34 -8.23 10.39
N MET A 19 -2.75 -7.66 11.51
CA MET A 19 -1.78 -7.10 12.45
C MET A 19 -1.24 -8.22 13.32
N PRO A 20 0.10 -8.25 13.55
CA PRO A 20 0.68 -9.27 14.44
C PRO A 20 0.09 -9.26 15.85
N SER A 21 -0.35 -8.09 16.32
CA SER A 21 -0.97 -7.93 17.63
C SER A 21 -2.39 -8.49 17.69
N ASP A 22 -2.99 -8.79 16.55
CA ASP A 22 -4.34 -9.35 16.49
C ASP A 22 -4.42 -10.40 15.38
N PRO A 23 -3.99 -11.63 15.68
CA PRO A 23 -4.01 -12.71 14.69
C PRO A 23 -5.40 -13.13 14.25
N SER A 24 -6.46 -12.69 14.96
CA SER A 24 -7.84 -12.97 14.53
C SER A 24 -8.22 -12.22 13.26
N GLY A 25 -7.46 -11.19 12.90
CA GLY A 25 -7.73 -10.36 11.73
C GLY A 25 -8.80 -9.31 11.94
N LYS A 26 -9.32 -9.18 13.16
CA LYS A 26 -10.38 -8.19 13.46
C LYS A 26 -9.87 -6.76 13.34
N SER A 27 -8.58 -6.55 13.58
CA SER A 27 -7.95 -5.24 13.43
C SER A 27 -7.11 -5.14 12.18
N ALA A 28 -7.49 -5.84 11.12
CA ALA A 28 -6.79 -5.71 9.83
C ALA A 28 -6.82 -4.26 9.36
N ARG A 29 -5.70 -3.82 8.81
CA ARG A 29 -5.53 -2.44 8.35
C ARG A 29 -5.42 -2.38 6.85
N PRO A 30 -6.03 -1.38 6.20
CA PRO A 30 -5.89 -1.22 4.75
C PRO A 30 -4.51 -0.66 4.39
N VAL A 31 -3.98 -1.18 3.30
CA VAL A 31 -2.69 -0.75 2.75
C VAL A 31 -2.79 -0.67 1.23
N VAL A 32 -1.92 0.13 0.63
CA VAL A 32 -1.73 0.16 -0.82
C VAL A 32 -0.45 -0.61 -1.14
N VAL A 33 -0.52 -1.53 -2.09
CA VAL A 33 0.66 -2.23 -2.59
C VAL A 33 1.40 -1.28 -3.53
N VAL A 34 2.65 -0.98 -3.21
CA VAL A 34 3.44 -0.01 -3.99
C VAL A 34 4.66 -0.62 -4.66
N SER A 35 5.01 -1.86 -4.33
CA SER A 35 6.12 -2.55 -4.99
C SER A 35 5.77 -2.91 -6.44
N LEU A 36 6.81 -3.06 -7.25
CA LEU A 36 6.66 -3.39 -8.67
C LEU A 36 6.06 -4.78 -8.85
N ASP A 37 5.27 -4.93 -9.90
CA ASP A 37 4.61 -6.21 -10.19
C ASP A 37 5.62 -7.32 -10.50
N ALA A 38 6.77 -7.00 -11.06
CA ALA A 38 7.82 -7.99 -11.27
C ALA A 38 8.21 -8.66 -9.95
N ARG A 39 8.24 -7.88 -8.84
CA ARG A 39 8.48 -8.42 -7.51
C ARG A 39 7.22 -9.07 -6.93
N ASN A 40 6.08 -8.40 -7.06
CA ASN A 40 4.83 -8.86 -6.46
C ASN A 40 4.44 -10.25 -6.94
N GLN A 41 4.74 -10.54 -8.19
CA GLN A 41 4.35 -11.79 -8.82
C GLN A 41 5.46 -12.84 -8.85
N HIS A 42 6.61 -12.49 -8.34
CA HIS A 42 7.73 -13.42 -8.33
C HIS A 42 7.50 -14.48 -7.24
N PRO A 43 7.55 -15.78 -7.59
CA PRO A 43 7.23 -16.84 -6.63
C PRO A 43 8.19 -16.91 -5.44
N ARG A 44 9.41 -16.42 -5.60
CA ARG A 44 10.38 -16.41 -4.50
C ARG A 44 10.32 -15.16 -3.63
N ALA A 45 9.58 -14.14 -4.06
CA ALA A 45 9.40 -12.93 -3.26
C ALA A 45 8.25 -13.16 -2.29
N GLY A 46 8.55 -13.40 -1.03
CA GLY A 46 7.54 -13.66 -0.01
C GLY A 46 6.91 -12.41 0.57
N THR A 47 7.39 -11.23 0.20
CA THR A 47 6.91 -9.96 0.75
C THR A 47 6.58 -8.98 -0.36
N VAL A 48 5.79 -7.98 0.00
CA VAL A 48 5.51 -6.83 -0.86
C VAL A 48 5.73 -5.56 -0.06
N LEU A 49 6.00 -4.45 -0.75
CA LEU A 49 6.04 -3.12 -0.14
C LEU A 49 4.65 -2.54 -0.13
N VAL A 50 4.26 -2.00 1.03
CA VAL A 50 2.95 -1.40 1.20
C VAL A 50 3.07 -0.06 1.91
N VAL A 51 2.09 0.80 1.66
CA VAL A 51 1.90 2.06 2.38
C VAL A 51 0.57 1.97 3.11
N PRO A 52 0.56 2.16 4.44
CA PRO A 52 -0.68 2.06 5.20
C PRO A 52 -1.61 3.24 4.92
N LEU A 53 -2.91 2.96 5.00
CA LEU A 53 -3.97 3.96 4.89
C LEU A 53 -4.58 4.18 6.27
N SER A 54 -4.83 5.44 6.60
CA SER A 54 -5.42 5.80 7.89
C SER A 54 -6.59 6.75 7.68
N THR A 55 -7.64 6.59 8.48
CA THR A 55 -8.75 7.53 8.49
C THR A 55 -8.44 8.78 9.30
N THR A 56 -7.34 8.80 10.03
CA THR A 56 -6.88 10.00 10.72
C THR A 56 -6.27 10.95 9.69
N LEU A 57 -6.91 12.09 9.48
CA LEU A 57 -6.49 13.06 8.48
C LEU A 57 -5.62 14.11 9.16
N SER A 58 -4.31 13.90 9.15
CA SER A 58 -3.36 14.81 9.81
C SER A 58 -2.82 15.87 8.87
N GLY A 59 -2.91 15.69 7.56
CA GLY A 59 -2.44 16.65 6.58
C GLY A 59 -0.94 16.82 6.53
N LEU A 60 -0.17 15.81 6.97
CA LEU A 60 1.28 15.88 6.91
C LEU A 60 1.77 15.87 5.45
N ASP A 61 2.91 16.49 5.21
CA ASP A 61 3.48 16.58 3.85
C ASP A 61 3.77 15.21 3.23
N THR A 62 4.01 14.20 4.06
CA THR A 62 4.27 12.84 3.58
C THR A 62 3.01 12.04 3.36
N HIS A 63 1.84 12.62 3.57
CA HIS A 63 0.57 11.93 3.39
C HIS A 63 -0.11 12.36 2.09
N ILE A 64 -0.81 11.42 1.47
CA ILE A 64 -1.64 11.66 0.28
C ILE A 64 -3.08 11.30 0.64
N ARG A 65 -3.97 12.27 0.48
CA ARG A 65 -5.40 12.04 0.72
C ARG A 65 -6.02 11.27 -0.44
N LEU A 66 -6.75 10.21 -0.11
CA LEU A 66 -7.47 9.38 -1.07
C LEU A 66 -8.92 9.30 -0.68
N GLU A 67 -9.80 9.51 -1.65
CA GLU A 67 -11.23 9.50 -1.42
C GLU A 67 -11.82 8.10 -1.59
N PRO A 68 -13.01 7.83 -1.01
CA PRO A 68 -13.63 6.51 -1.12
C PRO A 68 -13.82 6.04 -2.57
N GLY A 69 -14.07 6.94 -3.49
CA GLY A 69 -14.20 6.61 -4.91
C GLY A 69 -12.94 6.05 -5.53
N GLU A 70 -11.77 6.37 -4.96
CA GLU A 70 -10.48 5.89 -5.45
C GLU A 70 -10.09 4.57 -4.79
N THR A 71 -10.38 4.43 -3.50
CA THR A 71 -9.90 3.29 -2.71
C THR A 71 -10.92 2.16 -2.60
N GLY A 72 -12.21 2.47 -2.69
CA GLY A 72 -13.27 1.53 -2.35
C GLY A 72 -13.51 1.40 -0.86
N LEU A 73 -12.77 2.15 -0.04
CA LEU A 73 -13.02 2.19 1.40
C LEU A 73 -14.21 3.08 1.73
N VAL A 74 -14.77 2.91 2.92
CA VAL A 74 -15.96 3.65 3.34
C VAL A 74 -15.65 5.13 3.56
N GLU A 75 -14.47 5.43 4.12
CA GLU A 75 -14.11 6.78 4.52
C GLU A 75 -12.91 7.29 3.73
N THR A 76 -12.80 8.62 3.67
CA THR A 76 -11.58 9.27 3.20
C THR A 76 -10.40 8.83 4.05
N SER A 77 -9.27 8.55 3.40
CA SER A 77 -8.07 8.05 4.06
C SER A 77 -6.86 8.85 3.62
N GLU A 78 -5.81 8.79 4.42
CA GLU A 78 -4.49 9.29 4.02
C GLU A 78 -3.53 8.13 3.87
N ALA A 79 -2.84 8.07 2.75
CA ALA A 79 -1.73 7.16 2.56
C ALA A 79 -0.52 7.74 3.26
N GLN A 80 0.01 7.01 4.23
CA GLN A 80 1.11 7.47 5.09
C GLN A 80 2.44 7.00 4.51
N ALA A 81 2.98 7.77 3.57
CA ALA A 81 4.17 7.37 2.83
C ALA A 81 5.40 7.14 3.72
N GLU A 82 5.52 7.91 4.81
CA GLU A 82 6.62 7.73 5.75
C GLU A 82 6.59 6.38 6.48
N ASN A 83 5.45 5.71 6.46
CA ASN A 83 5.27 4.41 7.11
C ASN A 83 5.36 3.24 6.14
N ILE A 84 5.95 3.46 4.96
CA ILE A 84 6.17 2.39 3.99
C ILE A 84 6.92 1.24 4.68
N THR A 85 6.44 0.02 4.43
CA THR A 85 7.01 -1.16 5.07
C THR A 85 6.80 -2.38 4.19
N THR A 86 7.48 -3.47 4.53
CA THR A 86 7.22 -4.75 3.90
C THR A 86 6.24 -5.55 4.74
N VAL A 87 5.39 -6.31 4.06
CA VAL A 87 4.54 -7.29 4.72
C VAL A 87 4.65 -8.61 3.98
N ARG A 88 4.43 -9.71 4.69
CA ARG A 88 4.39 -11.02 4.06
C ARG A 88 3.13 -11.14 3.21
N LYS A 89 3.24 -11.78 2.05
CA LYS A 89 2.08 -12.00 1.19
C LYS A 89 0.98 -12.76 1.92
N GLU A 90 1.35 -13.71 2.77
CA GLU A 90 0.38 -14.49 3.55
C GLU A 90 -0.36 -13.66 4.61
N SER A 91 0.14 -12.48 4.94
CA SER A 91 -0.54 -11.56 5.85
C SER A 91 -1.61 -10.74 5.15
N LEU A 92 -1.64 -10.73 3.83
CA LEU A 92 -2.65 -10.02 3.07
C LEU A 92 -3.97 -10.78 3.15
N VAL A 93 -5.02 -10.05 3.50
CA VAL A 93 -6.36 -10.62 3.63
C VAL A 93 -7.15 -10.17 2.40
N PRO A 94 -7.68 -11.11 1.62
CA PRO A 94 -8.56 -10.73 0.52
C PRO A 94 -9.75 -9.96 1.07
N SER A 95 -10.00 -8.81 0.50
CA SER A 95 -11.15 -8.00 0.90
C SER A 95 -12.44 -8.67 0.46
N ARG A 96 -13.44 -8.66 1.33
CA ARG A 96 -14.78 -9.11 0.98
C ARG A 96 -15.51 -8.11 0.10
N SER A 97 -15.13 -6.85 0.18
CA SER A 97 -15.65 -5.81 -0.70
C SER A 97 -14.65 -5.62 -1.85
N ARG A 98 -15.18 -5.21 -2.99
CA ARG A 98 -14.31 -4.91 -4.14
C ARG A 98 -13.59 -3.60 -3.88
N LEU A 99 -12.41 -3.70 -3.33
CA LEU A 99 -11.54 -2.55 -3.21
C LEU A 99 -10.96 -2.21 -4.58
N ARG A 100 -10.71 -0.94 -4.80
CA ARG A 100 -10.18 -0.48 -6.07
C ARG A 100 -8.67 -0.43 -6.03
N ALA A 101 -8.06 -0.58 -7.20
CA ALA A 101 -6.67 -0.22 -7.37
C ALA A 101 -6.61 1.27 -7.63
N ILE A 102 -5.69 1.98 -6.97
CA ILE A 102 -5.51 3.41 -7.22
C ILE A 102 -4.77 3.62 -8.53
N GLY A 103 -5.01 4.76 -9.16
CA GLY A 103 -4.42 5.07 -10.46
C GLY A 103 -2.92 5.38 -10.40
N ALA A 104 -2.29 5.35 -11.58
CA ALA A 104 -0.86 5.59 -11.71
C ALA A 104 -0.44 6.96 -11.18
N ALA A 105 -1.28 7.99 -11.37
CA ALA A 105 -0.96 9.33 -10.89
C ALA A 105 -0.85 9.37 -9.35
N ARG A 106 -1.78 8.71 -8.67
CA ARG A 106 -1.75 8.63 -7.21
C ARG A 106 -0.55 7.83 -6.71
N LEU A 107 -0.23 6.72 -7.41
CA LEU A 107 0.96 5.94 -7.08
C LEU A 107 2.23 6.78 -7.19
N ARG A 108 2.34 7.59 -8.24
CA ARG A 108 3.50 8.50 -8.38
C ARG A 108 3.57 9.52 -7.25
N GLN A 109 2.41 10.06 -6.85
CA GLN A 109 2.35 10.99 -5.73
C GLN A 109 2.83 10.33 -4.43
N ILE A 110 2.37 9.11 -4.18
CA ILE A 110 2.80 8.35 -2.99
C ILE A 110 4.31 8.10 -3.06
N ALA A 111 4.82 7.66 -4.21
CA ALA A 111 6.24 7.41 -4.36
C ALA A 111 7.09 8.66 -4.09
N ARG A 112 6.64 9.82 -4.57
CA ARG A 112 7.32 11.10 -4.30
C ARG A 112 7.31 11.44 -2.81
N ARG A 113 6.24 11.12 -2.11
CA ARG A 113 6.16 11.37 -0.68
C ARG A 113 7.03 10.40 0.12
N VAL A 114 7.18 9.17 -0.35
CA VAL A 114 8.15 8.23 0.24
C VAL A 114 9.57 8.80 0.12
N VAL A 115 9.92 9.28 -1.07
CA VAL A 115 11.23 9.89 -1.32
C VAL A 115 11.41 11.11 -0.43
N LEU A 116 10.39 11.95 -0.30
CA LEU A 116 10.42 13.12 0.58
C LEU A 116 10.66 12.70 2.04
N ALA A 117 9.99 11.64 2.49
CA ALA A 117 10.15 11.13 3.84
C ALA A 117 11.57 10.63 4.11
N MET A 118 12.29 10.24 3.06
CA MET A 118 13.69 9.83 3.14
C MET A 118 14.65 11.02 3.14
N GLY A 119 14.13 12.23 3.06
CA GLY A 119 14.95 13.43 3.09
C GLY A 119 15.49 13.87 1.73
N VAL A 120 14.98 13.29 0.63
CA VAL A 120 15.40 13.64 -0.72
C VAL A 120 14.47 14.71 -1.27
N LEU A 121 15.01 15.86 -1.64
CA LEU A 121 14.23 16.94 -2.23
C LEU A 121 13.91 16.62 -3.70
N PRO A 122 12.79 17.14 -4.23
CA PRO A 122 12.39 16.81 -5.61
C PRO A 122 13.47 17.06 -6.66
N GLY A 123 14.28 18.12 -6.51
CA GLY A 123 15.32 18.44 -7.47
C GLY A 123 16.51 17.49 -7.44
N GLU A 124 16.70 16.75 -6.37
CA GLU A 124 17.88 15.88 -6.22
C GLU A 124 17.80 14.62 -7.08
N LEU A 125 16.61 14.17 -7.40
CA LEU A 125 16.43 12.98 -8.23
C LEU A 125 16.46 13.30 -9.73
N SER A 126 16.12 14.51 -10.11
CA SER A 126 16.03 14.89 -11.52
C SER A 126 17.38 14.94 -12.22
N GLY A 127 18.47 15.05 -11.46
CA GLY A 127 19.82 15.03 -12.01
C GLY A 127 20.43 13.64 -12.13
N VAL A 128 19.73 12.61 -11.70
CA VAL A 128 20.22 11.23 -11.78
C VAL A 128 19.86 10.70 -13.16
N GLY A 129 20.77 10.86 -14.06
CA GLY A 129 20.58 10.42 -15.43
C GLY A 129 20.89 8.96 -15.61
#